data_5109f2f0acd91d677f67bf518ab57443
#
_entry.id   5109f2f0acd91d677f67bf518ab57443
#
_cell.length_a   1.000
_cell.length_b   1.000
_cell.length_c   1.000
_cell.angle_alpha   90.00
_cell.angle_beta   90.00
_cell.angle_gamma   90.00
#
_symmetry.space_group_name_H-M   'P 1'
#
loop_
_entity.id
_entity.type
_entity.pdbx_description
1 polymer ?
#
loop_
_entity_poly.entity_id
_entity_poly.type
_entity_poly.pdbx_seq_one_letter_code
_entity_poly.pdbx_strand_id
1 'polypeptide(L)'
;MNRTDVTYGQLDRVLRSLGFSCRLVKKEVESRRYEHKESGALILLPAFPENDKVLEYHLVTVRVTLDNFGIADPTAFATQLQKAG
;
A
#
# COMPACT_ATOMS: atom_id res chain seq x y z
N MET A 1 -18.31 -6.46 -0.04
CA MET A 1 -16.94 -6.19 -0.56
C MET A 1 -15.95 -7.09 0.17
N ASN A 2 -15.08 -7.76 -0.59
CA ASN A 2 -14.16 -8.72 0.00
C ASN A 2 -12.95 -8.05 0.61
N ARG A 3 -12.48 -8.61 1.71
CA ARG A 3 -11.22 -8.22 2.32
C ARG A 3 -10.18 -9.31 2.10
N THR A 4 -8.93 -8.92 2.07
CA THR A 4 -7.81 -9.84 1.91
C THR A 4 -7.33 -10.34 3.28
N ASP A 5 -6.32 -11.21 3.30
CA ASP A 5 -5.67 -11.64 4.53
C ASP A 5 -4.56 -10.68 4.97
N VAL A 6 -4.30 -9.64 4.19
CA VAL A 6 -3.26 -8.66 4.46
C VAL A 6 -3.85 -7.51 5.26
N THR A 7 -3.17 -7.08 6.31
CA THR A 7 -3.59 -5.92 7.09
C THR A 7 -3.01 -4.63 6.49
N TYR A 8 -3.63 -3.50 6.80
CA TYR A 8 -3.10 -2.20 6.38
C TYR A 8 -1.72 -1.95 7.00
N GLY A 9 -1.45 -2.45 8.20
CA GLY A 9 -0.13 -2.35 8.80
C GLY A 9 0.94 -3.12 8.04
N GLN A 10 0.62 -4.32 7.56
CA GLN A 10 1.53 -5.09 6.71
C GLN A 10 1.81 -4.35 5.40
N LEU A 11 0.77 -3.82 4.77
CA LEU A 11 0.89 -3.07 3.53
C LEU A 11 1.74 -1.82 3.74
N ASP A 12 1.53 -1.10 4.84
CA ASP A 12 2.33 0.07 5.19
C ASP A 12 3.82 -0.28 5.29
N ARG A 13 4.15 -1.37 5.99
CA ARG A 13 5.54 -1.79 6.14
C ARG A 13 6.19 -2.14 4.80
N VAL A 14 5.45 -2.84 3.93
CA VAL A 14 5.96 -3.18 2.60
C VAL A 14 6.21 -1.93 1.76
N LEU A 15 5.26 -1.00 1.74
CA LEU A 15 5.41 0.23 0.97
C LEU A 15 6.62 1.05 1.45
N ARG A 16 6.80 1.16 2.77
CA ARG A 16 7.97 1.86 3.32
C ARG A 16 9.27 1.15 2.96
N SER A 17 9.30 -0.17 2.97
CA SER A 17 10.49 -0.94 2.59
C SER A 17 10.83 -0.78 1.11
N LEU A 18 9.85 -0.46 0.28
CA LEU A 18 10.03 -0.21 -1.15
C LEU A 18 10.42 1.25 -1.46
N GLY A 19 10.57 2.08 -0.44
CA GLY A 19 11.03 3.45 -0.60
C GLY A 19 9.93 4.51 -0.59
N PHE A 20 8.70 4.13 -0.24
CA PHE A 20 7.62 5.09 -0.09
C PHE A 20 7.72 5.82 1.24
N SER A 21 7.43 7.12 1.22
CA SER A 21 7.16 7.87 2.43
C SER A 21 5.65 8.00 2.61
N CYS A 22 5.20 8.07 3.86
CA CYS A 22 3.77 8.15 4.17
C CYS A 22 3.48 9.44 4.93
N ARG A 23 2.41 10.10 4.53
CA ARG A 23 1.91 11.28 5.23
C ARG A 23 0.40 11.13 5.42
N LEU A 24 -0.05 11.46 6.63
CA LEU A 24 -1.47 11.48 6.94
C LEU A 24 -2.08 12.78 6.42
N VAL A 25 -3.11 12.67 5.62
CA VAL A 25 -3.84 13.81 5.07
C VAL A 25 -5.20 13.87 5.76
N LYS A 26 -5.45 14.98 6.45
CA LYS A 26 -6.70 15.20 7.17
C LYS A 26 -7.50 16.28 6.46
N LYS A 27 -8.40 15.84 5.61
CA LYS A 27 -9.39 16.73 4.98
C LYS A 27 -10.75 16.28 5.48
N GLU A 28 -11.72 16.08 4.59
CA GLU A 28 -13.04 15.55 4.99
C GLU A 28 -12.93 14.13 5.54
N VAL A 29 -12.07 13.32 4.92
CA VAL A 29 -11.78 11.94 5.35
C VAL A 29 -10.29 11.80 5.53
N GLU A 30 -9.86 11.19 6.63
CA GLU A 30 -8.45 10.90 6.83
C GLU A 30 -7.97 9.85 5.84
N SER A 31 -6.84 10.13 5.21
CA SER A 31 -6.21 9.20 4.28
C SER A 31 -4.70 9.19 4.47
N ARG A 32 -4.09 8.10 4.05
CA ARG A 32 -2.63 7.94 4.04
C ARG A 32 -2.15 8.15 2.62
N ARG A 33 -1.21 9.07 2.46
CA ARG A 33 -0.63 9.39 1.17
C ARG A 33 0.79 8.84 1.12
N TYR A 34 1.00 7.86 0.25
CA TYR A 34 2.30 7.24 0.04
C TYR A 34 2.91 7.80 -1.23
N GLU A 35 4.13 8.32 -1.13
CA GLU A 35 4.86 8.90 -2.26
C GLU A 35 6.18 8.17 -2.44
N HIS A 36 6.48 7.83 -3.69
CA HIS A 36 7.77 7.25 -4.08
C HIS A 36 8.51 8.28 -4.92
N LYS A 37 9.48 8.95 -4.32
CA LYS A 37 10.16 10.10 -4.94
C LYS A 37 10.86 9.76 -6.24
N GLU A 38 11.52 8.61 -6.29
CA GLU A 38 12.29 8.22 -7.46
C GLU A 38 11.44 8.03 -8.71
N SER A 39 10.27 7.43 -8.56
CA SER A 39 9.41 7.12 -9.70
C SER A 39 8.28 8.11 -9.88
N GLY A 40 7.95 8.88 -8.86
CA GLY A 40 6.78 9.74 -8.85
C GLY A 40 5.48 9.01 -8.56
N ALA A 41 5.52 7.74 -8.20
CA ALA A 41 4.32 6.98 -7.88
C ALA A 41 3.62 7.54 -6.64
N LEU A 42 2.31 7.56 -6.68
CA LEU A 42 1.48 8.07 -5.60
C LEU A 42 0.36 7.07 -5.32
N ILE A 43 0.20 6.72 -4.04
CA ILE A 43 -0.86 5.82 -3.60
C ILE A 43 -1.62 6.50 -2.47
N LEU A 44 -2.94 6.54 -2.59
CA LEU A 44 -3.82 7.05 -1.54
C LEU A 44 -4.64 5.91 -0.98
N LEU A 45 -4.59 5.72 0.34
CA LEU A 45 -5.35 4.70 1.04
C LEU A 45 -6.13 5.34 2.18
N PRO A 46 -7.30 4.80 2.54
CA PRO A 46 -8.00 5.30 3.73
C PRO A 46 -7.16 5.04 4.98
N ALA A 47 -7.31 5.91 5.98
CA ALA A 47 -6.58 5.78 7.24
C ALA A 47 -7.31 4.82 8.18
N PHE A 48 -7.51 3.59 7.73
CA PHE A 48 -8.10 2.53 8.55
C PHE A 48 -7.08 2.06 9.60
N PRO A 49 -7.56 1.45 10.71
CA PRO A 49 -6.64 0.89 11.70
C PRO A 49 -5.69 -0.13 11.09
N GLU A 50 -4.48 -0.19 11.61
CA GLU A 50 -3.44 -1.09 11.09
C GLU A 50 -3.85 -2.56 11.14
N ASN A 51 -4.70 -2.93 12.09
CA ASN A 51 -5.15 -4.32 12.25
C ASN A 51 -6.25 -4.71 11.26
N ASP A 52 -6.85 -3.75 10.58
CA ASP A 52 -7.91 -4.04 9.62
C ASP A 52 -7.34 -4.73 8.39
N LYS A 53 -8.09 -5.68 7.85
CA LYS A 53 -7.72 -6.34 6.60
C LYS A 53 -7.95 -5.38 5.43
N VAL A 54 -7.02 -5.38 4.50
CA VAL A 54 -7.07 -4.53 3.31
C VAL A 54 -8.21 -4.97 2.40
N LEU A 55 -9.00 -4.01 1.92
CA LEU A 55 -10.02 -4.29 0.91
C LEU A 55 -9.34 -4.73 -0.38
N GLU A 56 -9.95 -5.72 -1.04
CA GLU A 56 -9.35 -6.33 -2.23
C GLU A 56 -8.99 -5.30 -3.31
N TYR A 57 -9.90 -4.36 -3.58
CA TYR A 57 -9.64 -3.36 -4.62
C TYR A 57 -8.50 -2.40 -4.26
N HIS A 58 -8.27 -2.13 -2.98
CA HIS A 58 -7.11 -1.34 -2.54
C HIS A 58 -5.81 -2.08 -2.83
N LEU A 59 -5.79 -3.39 -2.54
CA LEU A 59 -4.60 -4.19 -2.78
C LEU A 59 -4.29 -4.31 -4.27
N VAL A 60 -5.32 -4.46 -5.10
CA VAL A 60 -5.17 -4.48 -6.55
C VAL A 60 -4.60 -3.16 -7.06
N THR A 61 -5.13 -2.03 -6.57
CA THR A 61 -4.64 -0.70 -6.97
C THR A 61 -3.16 -0.53 -6.63
N VAL A 62 -2.76 -0.93 -5.43
CA VAL A 62 -1.35 -0.85 -5.02
C VAL A 62 -0.48 -1.72 -5.91
N ARG A 63 -0.89 -2.98 -6.13
CA ARG A 63 -0.14 -3.90 -6.98
C ARG A 63 0.07 -3.37 -8.38
N VAL A 64 -0.99 -2.86 -8.99
CA VAL A 64 -0.93 -2.30 -10.35
C VAL A 64 -0.03 -1.07 -10.39
N THR A 65 -0.12 -0.20 -9.40
CA THR A 65 0.73 0.99 -9.34
C THR A 65 2.20 0.61 -9.24
N LEU A 66 2.54 -0.34 -8.36
CA LEU A 66 3.93 -0.78 -8.21
C LEU A 66 4.48 -1.38 -9.49
N ASP A 67 3.68 -2.17 -10.20
CA ASP A 67 4.07 -2.79 -11.45
C ASP A 67 4.26 -1.74 -12.56
N ASN A 68 3.29 -0.82 -12.70
CA ASN A 68 3.33 0.20 -13.73
C ASN A 68 4.53 1.15 -13.59
N PHE A 69 4.97 1.42 -12.38
CA PHE A 69 6.12 2.29 -12.12
C PHE A 69 7.44 1.52 -12.03
N GLY A 70 7.41 0.21 -12.22
CA GLY A 70 8.62 -0.60 -12.17
C GLY A 70 9.24 -0.73 -10.79
N ILE A 71 8.46 -0.52 -9.73
CA ILE A 71 8.96 -0.59 -8.36
C ILE A 71 9.01 -2.03 -7.88
N ALA A 72 7.96 -2.82 -8.17
CA ALA A 72 7.90 -4.23 -7.83
C ALA A 72 6.88 -4.91 -8.73
N ASP A 73 7.24 -6.06 -9.28
CA ASP A 73 6.28 -6.84 -10.04
C ASP A 73 5.32 -7.58 -9.08
N PRO A 74 4.19 -8.13 -9.58
CA PRO A 74 3.22 -8.78 -8.70
C PRO A 74 3.78 -9.92 -7.86
N THR A 75 4.73 -10.68 -8.38
CA THR A 75 5.37 -11.79 -7.65
C THR A 75 6.23 -11.27 -6.50
N ALA A 76 7.06 -10.25 -6.76
CA ALA A 76 7.89 -9.64 -5.74
C ALA A 76 7.04 -9.00 -4.64
N PHE A 77 5.95 -8.33 -5.02
CA PHE A 77 5.04 -7.71 -4.07
C PHE A 77 4.38 -8.77 -3.16
N ALA A 78 3.89 -9.86 -3.74
CA ALA A 78 3.28 -10.94 -2.96
C ALA A 78 4.27 -11.54 -1.96
N THR A 79 5.51 -11.73 -2.38
CA THR A 79 6.58 -12.24 -1.51
C THR A 79 6.86 -11.28 -0.34
N GLN A 80 6.92 -9.99 -0.61
CA GLN A 80 7.13 -8.98 0.43
C GLN A 80 5.98 -8.97 1.44
N LEU A 81 4.75 -9.10 0.97
CA LEU A 81 3.59 -9.15 1.86
C LEU A 81 3.64 -10.36 2.80
N GLN A 82 4.05 -11.53 2.30
CA GLN A 82 4.20 -12.72 3.11
C GLN A 82 5.25 -12.53 4.19
N LYS A 83 6.36 -11.90 3.86
CA LYS A 83 7.44 -11.65 4.82
C LYS A 83 7.06 -10.63 5.89
N ALA A 84 6.16 -9.73 5.59
CA ALA A 84 5.70 -8.71 6.53
C ALA A 84 4.70 -9.26 7.55
N GLY A 85 4.13 -10.41 7.27
CA GLY A 85 3.24 -11.10 8.18
C GLY A 85 3.99 -11.94 9.17
#